data_5c0a5ee06499c810c3234aa2ee413b2d
#
_entry.id   5c0a5ee06499c810c3234aa2ee413b2d
#
_cell.length_a   1.000
_cell.length_b   1.000
_cell.length_c   1.000
_cell.angle_alpha   90.00
_cell.angle_beta   90.00
_cell.angle_gamma   90.00
#
_symmetry.space_group_name_H-M   'P 1'
#
loop_
_entity.id
_entity.type
_entity.pdbx_description
1 polymer ?
#
loop_
_entity_poly.entity_id
_entity_poly.type
_entity_poly.pdbx_seq_one_letter_code
_entity_poly.pdbx_strand_id
1 'polypeptide(L)'
;VTSEILSQLSSEGSHVIIDHEKEGKIKQPSHIRIVAEFSNILNCDLPNRKRIAITLGSNIAPIDDVRSITNHSTGTTGWSISEYLYRMGHDVFCIAGRTQYYPNFNLPKVKYTEHPIEMLEEAVNISSSFTPEVWIFSAAVLDYVPKPSEGKIPSTKEEIQIKMDPTQKHIPVILNATGQCYSIGFKLESNIDLEKLLEKASSQISRYSLDAVIANRLEDLNNPESPRAWILDSTGKSSEISDLTSLCGIIESLIAN
;
A
#
# COMPACT_ATOMS: atom_id res chain seq x y z
N VAL A 1 29.16 11.16 -23.32
CA VAL A 1 29.09 12.61 -23.04
C VAL A 1 27.92 12.94 -22.11
N THR A 2 26.68 12.53 -22.45
CA THR A 2 25.51 12.91 -21.65
C THR A 2 25.53 12.29 -20.24
N SER A 3 25.92 11.02 -20.10
CA SER A 3 26.02 10.34 -18.79
C SER A 3 27.12 10.94 -17.90
N GLU A 4 28.25 11.35 -18.48
CA GLU A 4 29.33 12.01 -17.75
C GLU A 4 28.91 13.37 -17.20
N ILE A 5 28.21 14.18 -18.03
CA ILE A 5 27.67 15.47 -17.59
C ILE A 5 26.64 15.31 -16.48
N LEU A 6 25.74 14.33 -16.60
CA LEU A 6 24.74 14.06 -15.55
C LEU A 6 25.39 13.64 -14.23
N SER A 7 26.42 12.78 -14.29
CA SER A 7 27.20 12.39 -13.11
C SER A 7 27.93 13.58 -12.49
N GLN A 8 28.51 14.46 -13.33
CA GLN A 8 29.18 15.66 -12.85
C GLN A 8 28.20 16.61 -12.15
N LEU A 9 27.04 16.91 -12.76
CA LEU A 9 26.01 17.76 -12.16
C LEU A 9 25.54 17.21 -10.82
N SER A 10 25.31 15.89 -10.73
CA SER A 10 24.94 15.24 -9.46
C SER A 10 26.05 15.36 -8.41
N SER A 11 27.33 15.24 -8.80
CA SER A 11 28.47 15.39 -7.88
C SER A 11 28.66 16.83 -7.39
N GLU A 12 28.19 17.80 -8.15
CA GLU A 12 28.20 19.23 -7.83
C GLU A 12 26.98 19.65 -6.97
N GLY A 13 26.15 18.67 -6.56
CA GLY A 13 24.96 18.92 -5.73
C GLY A 13 23.71 19.32 -6.49
N SER A 14 23.72 19.22 -7.83
CA SER A 14 22.52 19.43 -8.63
C SER A 14 21.60 18.22 -8.58
N HIS A 15 20.30 18.45 -8.38
CA HIS A 15 19.30 17.38 -8.45
C HIS A 15 18.85 17.18 -9.90
N VAL A 16 19.19 16.04 -10.46
CA VAL A 16 18.93 15.74 -11.87
C VAL A 16 17.75 14.80 -12.02
N ILE A 17 16.64 15.30 -12.58
CA ILE A 17 15.42 14.52 -12.81
C ILE A 17 15.34 14.17 -14.30
N ILE A 18 15.41 12.88 -14.61
CA ILE A 18 15.30 12.35 -15.96
C ILE A 18 14.34 11.17 -16.01
N ASP A 19 13.68 10.97 -17.14
CA ASP A 19 12.95 9.76 -17.47
C ASP A 19 13.64 9.00 -18.60
N HIS A 20 13.51 7.67 -18.55
CA HIS A 20 14.00 6.80 -19.61
C HIS A 20 12.81 6.22 -20.40
N GLU A 21 12.85 6.30 -21.72
CA GLU A 21 11.93 5.53 -22.56
C GLU A 21 12.32 4.05 -22.60
N LYS A 22 11.39 3.22 -23.07
CA LYS A 22 11.63 1.77 -23.31
C LYS A 22 12.83 1.49 -24.22
N GLU A 23 13.22 2.46 -25.05
CA GLU A 23 14.37 2.38 -25.96
C GLU A 23 15.67 2.97 -25.36
N GLY A 24 15.70 3.30 -24.07
CA GLY A 24 16.88 3.86 -23.39
C GLY A 24 17.18 5.34 -23.70
N LYS A 25 16.30 6.04 -24.41
CA LYS A 25 16.44 7.48 -24.66
C LYS A 25 16.05 8.28 -23.42
N ILE A 26 16.84 9.30 -23.11
CA ILE A 26 16.54 10.24 -22.02
C ILE A 26 15.44 11.19 -22.48
N LYS A 27 14.40 11.28 -21.64
CA LYS A 27 13.27 12.23 -21.86
C LYS A 27 13.16 13.22 -20.73
N GLN A 28 12.49 14.32 -21.04
CA GLN A 28 12.01 15.23 -20.02
C GLN A 28 10.92 14.53 -19.20
N PRO A 29 11.00 14.55 -17.86
CA PRO A 29 9.96 14.01 -17.00
C PRO A 29 8.62 14.72 -17.18
N SER A 30 7.54 14.03 -16.86
CA SER A 30 6.21 14.64 -16.80
C SER A 30 6.18 15.77 -15.78
N HIS A 31 5.32 16.78 -15.99
CA HIS A 31 5.16 17.86 -15.03
C HIS A 31 4.73 17.36 -13.64
N ILE A 32 3.94 16.28 -13.58
CA ILE A 32 3.53 15.67 -12.31
C ILE A 32 4.75 15.12 -11.55
N ARG A 33 5.67 14.46 -12.26
CA ARG A 33 6.89 13.94 -11.65
C ARG A 33 7.82 15.07 -11.20
N ILE A 34 8.00 16.10 -12.03
CA ILE A 34 8.83 17.26 -11.65
C ILE A 34 8.31 17.90 -10.37
N VAL A 35 7.00 18.13 -10.28
CA VAL A 35 6.37 18.69 -9.08
C VAL A 35 6.53 17.76 -7.87
N ALA A 36 6.37 16.44 -8.05
CA ALA A 36 6.53 15.47 -6.97
C ALA A 36 7.95 15.43 -6.41
N GLU A 37 8.96 15.36 -7.29
CA GLU A 37 10.37 15.38 -6.91
C GLU A 37 10.75 16.71 -6.24
N PHE A 38 10.32 17.83 -6.80
CA PHE A 38 10.57 19.15 -6.22
C PHE A 38 9.94 19.26 -4.82
N SER A 39 8.71 18.80 -4.66
CA SER A 39 8.04 18.79 -3.35
C SER A 39 8.79 17.90 -2.34
N ASN A 40 9.21 16.71 -2.76
CA ASN A 40 9.99 15.80 -1.90
C ASN A 40 11.30 16.45 -1.45
N ILE A 41 12.06 17.05 -2.37
CA ILE A 41 13.34 17.74 -2.07
C ILE A 41 13.13 18.88 -1.07
N LEU A 42 12.09 19.69 -1.24
CA LEU A 42 11.80 20.79 -0.32
C LEU A 42 11.39 20.32 1.08
N ASN A 43 10.80 19.13 1.16
CA ASN A 43 10.20 18.64 2.40
C ASN A 43 11.06 17.57 3.12
N CYS A 44 12.01 16.92 2.44
CA CYS A 44 12.74 15.77 3.02
C CYS A 44 13.58 16.12 4.25
N ASP A 45 14.03 17.36 4.39
CA ASP A 45 14.81 17.84 5.53
C ASP A 45 13.94 18.46 6.65
N LEU A 46 12.62 18.48 6.47
CA LEU A 46 11.72 18.94 7.52
C LEU A 46 11.75 17.96 8.71
N PRO A 47 11.53 18.47 9.96
CA PRO A 47 11.45 17.59 11.12
C PRO A 47 10.32 16.56 10.98
N ASN A 48 10.47 15.44 11.66
CA ASN A 48 9.49 14.35 11.71
C ASN A 48 9.26 13.61 10.37
N ARG A 49 10.22 13.66 9.43
CA ARG A 49 10.18 12.78 8.26
C ARG A 49 10.52 11.34 8.69
N LYS A 50 9.78 10.38 8.12
CA LYS A 50 9.81 8.96 8.52
C LYS A 50 10.14 8.06 7.34
N ARG A 51 10.72 6.91 7.64
CA ARG A 51 10.75 5.75 6.74
C ARG A 51 9.42 5.01 6.87
N ILE A 52 8.66 4.95 5.77
CA ILE A 52 7.30 4.42 5.75
C ILE A 52 7.25 3.24 4.79
N ALA A 53 6.79 2.09 5.26
CA ALA A 53 6.48 0.95 4.41
C ALA A 53 4.98 0.80 4.24
N ILE A 54 4.54 0.53 3.01
CA ILE A 54 3.12 0.42 2.66
C ILE A 54 2.90 -0.87 1.88
N THR A 55 2.00 -1.74 2.35
CA THR A 55 1.46 -2.82 1.52
C THR A 55 0.19 -2.34 0.83
N LEU A 56 0.03 -2.60 -0.47
CA LEU A 56 -1.12 -2.11 -1.24
C LEU A 56 -1.53 -3.08 -2.37
N GLY A 57 -2.71 -2.82 -2.96
CA GLY A 57 -3.25 -3.66 -4.02
C GLY A 57 -3.90 -4.95 -3.50
N SER A 58 -4.07 -5.93 -4.37
CA SER A 58 -4.63 -7.25 -4.04
C SER A 58 -3.61 -8.36 -4.26
N ASN A 59 -3.77 -9.45 -3.51
CA ASN A 59 -3.05 -10.67 -3.85
C ASN A 59 -3.82 -11.49 -4.90
N ILE A 60 -3.07 -12.33 -5.60
CA ILE A 60 -3.57 -13.31 -6.54
C ILE A 60 -2.97 -14.68 -6.19
N ALA A 61 -3.79 -15.72 -6.25
CA ALA A 61 -3.33 -17.08 -6.03
C ALA A 61 -3.88 -18.00 -7.13
N PRO A 62 -3.04 -18.83 -7.80
CA PRO A 62 -3.46 -19.68 -8.88
C PRO A 62 -4.38 -20.81 -8.40
N ILE A 63 -5.44 -21.09 -9.17
CA ILE A 63 -6.28 -22.27 -9.04
C ILE A 63 -5.72 -23.37 -9.93
N ASP A 64 -5.33 -23.01 -11.15
CA ASP A 64 -4.68 -23.86 -12.15
C ASP A 64 -3.78 -22.96 -13.03
N ASP A 65 -3.17 -23.52 -14.08
CA ASP A 65 -2.28 -22.76 -14.98
C ASP A 65 -2.96 -21.56 -15.69
N VAL A 66 -4.29 -21.46 -15.63
CA VAL A 66 -5.06 -20.46 -16.40
C VAL A 66 -5.93 -19.57 -15.50
N ARG A 67 -6.33 -20.06 -14.32
CA ARG A 67 -7.30 -19.39 -13.45
C ARG A 67 -6.69 -19.07 -12.10
N SER A 68 -7.10 -17.94 -11.54
CA SER A 68 -6.65 -17.48 -10.23
C SER A 68 -7.80 -16.90 -9.42
N ILE A 69 -7.64 -16.83 -8.10
CA ILE A 69 -8.48 -16.11 -7.19
C ILE A 69 -7.78 -14.81 -6.76
N THR A 70 -8.55 -13.75 -6.59
CA THR A 70 -8.04 -12.45 -6.14
C THR A 70 -9.14 -11.67 -5.40
N ASN A 71 -8.76 -10.77 -4.53
CA ASN A 71 -9.67 -9.79 -3.93
C ASN A 71 -9.96 -8.63 -4.89
N HIS A 72 -11.10 -7.98 -4.73
CA HIS A 72 -11.43 -6.75 -5.46
C HIS A 72 -10.70 -5.56 -4.81
N SER A 73 -9.54 -5.20 -5.34
CA SER A 73 -8.80 -3.99 -4.96
C SER A 73 -8.21 -3.35 -6.20
N THR A 74 -8.41 -2.05 -6.35
CA THR A 74 -7.83 -1.28 -7.46
C THR A 74 -6.42 -0.77 -7.18
N GLY A 75 -6.02 -0.75 -5.90
CA GLY A 75 -4.75 -0.18 -5.45
C GLY A 75 -4.76 1.36 -5.30
N THR A 76 -5.83 2.03 -5.73
CA THR A 76 -5.92 3.51 -5.76
C THR A 76 -5.59 4.15 -4.42
N THR A 77 -6.19 3.67 -3.32
CA THR A 77 -5.97 4.25 -1.99
C THR A 77 -4.50 4.15 -1.57
N GLY A 78 -3.89 2.97 -1.72
CA GLY A 78 -2.48 2.77 -1.36
C GLY A 78 -1.53 3.64 -2.20
N TRP A 79 -1.75 3.73 -3.52
CA TRP A 79 -0.95 4.60 -4.38
C TRP A 79 -1.10 6.08 -4.03
N SER A 80 -2.33 6.55 -3.78
CA SER A 80 -2.57 7.96 -3.40
C SER A 80 -1.89 8.33 -2.10
N ILE A 81 -1.93 7.46 -1.09
CA ILE A 81 -1.22 7.63 0.18
C ILE A 81 0.30 7.67 -0.08
N SER A 82 0.83 6.73 -0.87
CA SER A 82 2.26 6.65 -1.17
C SER A 82 2.78 7.89 -1.88
N GLU A 83 2.06 8.37 -2.91
CA GLU A 83 2.40 9.60 -3.64
C GLU A 83 2.34 10.84 -2.74
N TYR A 84 1.32 10.93 -1.89
CA TYR A 84 1.16 12.05 -0.97
C TYR A 84 2.31 12.10 0.03
N LEU A 85 2.58 11.00 0.71
CA LEU A 85 3.63 10.91 1.73
C LEU A 85 5.03 11.13 1.12
N TYR A 86 5.27 10.65 -0.11
CA TYR A 86 6.50 10.95 -0.83
C TYR A 86 6.67 12.46 -1.05
N ARG A 87 5.63 13.16 -1.55
CA ARG A 87 5.65 14.62 -1.74
C ARG A 87 5.84 15.39 -0.43
N MET A 88 5.36 14.83 0.69
CA MET A 88 5.57 15.40 2.02
C MET A 88 6.99 15.16 2.56
N GLY A 89 7.89 14.53 1.77
CA GLY A 89 9.29 14.36 2.11
C GLY A 89 9.61 13.09 2.90
N HIS A 90 8.65 12.19 3.09
CA HIS A 90 8.91 10.89 3.72
C HIS A 90 9.66 9.96 2.78
N ASP A 91 10.47 9.05 3.34
CA ASP A 91 11.07 7.95 2.59
C ASP A 91 10.07 6.78 2.51
N VAL A 92 9.49 6.58 1.34
CA VAL A 92 8.36 5.64 1.15
C VAL A 92 8.80 4.40 0.39
N PHE A 93 8.55 3.23 0.95
CA PHE A 93 8.72 1.92 0.30
C PHE A 93 7.36 1.25 0.10
N CYS A 94 7.02 0.93 -1.13
CA CYS A 94 5.75 0.26 -1.49
C CYS A 94 5.98 -1.21 -1.80
N ILE A 95 5.18 -2.10 -1.19
CA ILE A 95 5.04 -3.50 -1.58
C ILE A 95 3.67 -3.62 -2.24
N ALA A 96 3.67 -3.69 -3.55
CA ALA A 96 2.46 -3.66 -4.35
C ALA A 96 2.09 -5.06 -4.84
N GLY A 97 0.89 -5.52 -4.51
CA GLY A 97 0.25 -6.63 -5.16
C GLY A 97 -0.29 -6.21 -6.53
N ARG A 98 -1.27 -6.94 -7.03
CA ARG A 98 -1.96 -6.58 -8.27
C ARG A 98 -2.77 -5.30 -8.09
N THR A 99 -2.61 -4.34 -9.00
CA THR A 99 -3.36 -3.10 -9.03
C THR A 99 -3.95 -2.84 -10.41
N GLN A 100 -5.12 -2.18 -10.47
CA GLN A 100 -5.73 -1.74 -11.74
C GLN A 100 -5.19 -0.37 -12.17
N TYR A 101 -4.80 0.45 -11.20
CA TYR A 101 -4.22 1.77 -11.43
C TYR A 101 -2.78 1.78 -10.94
N TYR A 102 -1.99 2.64 -11.54
CA TYR A 102 -0.59 2.87 -11.21
C TYR A 102 -0.44 4.28 -10.64
N PRO A 103 0.64 4.56 -9.91
CA PRO A 103 0.90 5.91 -9.43
C PRO A 103 1.10 6.88 -10.61
N ASN A 104 0.77 8.15 -10.38
CA ASN A 104 0.88 9.21 -11.40
C ASN A 104 2.33 9.52 -11.80
N PHE A 105 3.29 9.07 -11.00
CA PHE A 105 4.73 9.15 -11.26
C PHE A 105 5.45 7.95 -10.63
N ASN A 106 6.63 7.63 -11.11
CA ASN A 106 7.41 6.52 -10.59
C ASN A 106 7.95 6.84 -9.18
N LEU A 107 7.45 6.12 -8.19
CA LEU A 107 8.02 6.14 -6.83
C LEU A 107 9.38 5.41 -6.83
N PRO A 108 10.38 5.89 -6.08
CA PRO A 108 11.74 5.33 -6.17
C PRO A 108 11.89 3.92 -5.57
N LYS A 109 11.05 3.55 -4.62
CA LYS A 109 11.12 2.27 -3.90
C LYS A 109 9.79 1.52 -4.01
N VAL A 110 9.67 0.69 -5.04
CA VAL A 110 8.49 -0.16 -5.26
C VAL A 110 8.92 -1.59 -5.55
N LYS A 111 8.36 -2.53 -4.82
CA LYS A 111 8.47 -3.96 -5.06
C LYS A 111 7.10 -4.52 -5.41
N TYR A 112 7.01 -5.23 -6.52
CA TYR A 112 5.77 -5.90 -6.93
C TYR A 112 5.83 -7.37 -6.49
N THR A 113 4.79 -7.81 -5.76
CA THR A 113 4.63 -9.18 -5.26
C THR A 113 3.16 -9.54 -5.32
N GLU A 114 2.77 -10.41 -6.23
CA GLU A 114 1.34 -10.71 -6.41
C GLU A 114 0.83 -11.79 -5.44
N HIS A 115 1.66 -12.78 -5.11
CA HIS A 115 1.25 -13.86 -4.21
C HIS A 115 1.32 -13.43 -2.74
N PRO A 116 0.35 -13.83 -1.87
CA PRO A 116 0.37 -13.41 -0.46
C PRO A 116 1.63 -13.86 0.31
N ILE A 117 2.17 -15.03 0.03
CA ILE A 117 3.41 -15.52 0.66
C ILE A 117 4.59 -14.62 0.29
N GLU A 118 4.75 -14.31 -1.01
CA GLU A 118 5.84 -13.44 -1.49
C GLU A 118 5.73 -12.02 -0.90
N MET A 119 4.50 -11.49 -0.79
CA MET A 119 4.27 -10.20 -0.15
C MET A 119 4.69 -10.20 1.31
N LEU A 120 4.39 -11.28 2.04
CA LEU A 120 4.79 -11.42 3.44
C LEU A 120 6.32 -11.53 3.59
N GLU A 121 6.97 -12.36 2.77
CA GLU A 121 8.42 -12.55 2.76
C GLU A 121 9.15 -11.22 2.48
N GLU A 122 8.68 -10.47 1.47
CA GLU A 122 9.25 -9.16 1.14
C GLU A 122 9.02 -8.16 2.27
N ALA A 123 7.85 -8.13 2.90
CA ALA A 123 7.57 -7.25 4.03
C ALA A 123 8.46 -7.56 5.24
N VAL A 124 8.74 -8.82 5.52
CA VAL A 124 9.68 -9.24 6.57
C VAL A 124 11.11 -8.82 6.21
N ASN A 125 11.52 -8.98 4.96
CA ASN A 125 12.83 -8.53 4.48
C ASN A 125 12.99 -7.00 4.65
N ILE A 126 11.98 -6.21 4.27
CA ILE A 126 11.98 -4.75 4.42
C ILE A 126 11.99 -4.33 5.89
N SER A 127 11.37 -5.08 6.78
CA SER A 127 11.40 -4.81 8.23
C SER A 127 12.82 -4.72 8.76
N SER A 128 13.76 -5.51 8.23
CA SER A 128 15.18 -5.49 8.63
C SER A 128 16.04 -4.61 7.74
N SER A 129 15.82 -4.56 6.43
CA SER A 129 16.70 -3.87 5.47
C SER A 129 16.39 -2.38 5.32
N PHE A 130 15.13 -2.00 5.42
CA PHE A 130 14.66 -0.61 5.34
C PHE A 130 14.35 -0.02 6.71
N THR A 131 14.07 -0.88 7.71
CA THR A 131 13.73 -0.50 9.09
C THR A 131 12.66 0.58 9.17
N PRO A 132 11.42 0.28 8.74
CA PRO A 132 10.33 1.26 8.72
C PRO A 132 10.00 1.75 10.14
N GLU A 133 9.80 3.06 10.28
CA GLU A 133 9.26 3.69 11.49
C GLU A 133 7.72 3.69 11.49
N VAL A 134 7.14 3.52 10.30
CA VAL A 134 5.69 3.44 10.09
C VAL A 134 5.36 2.31 9.13
N TRP A 135 4.35 1.52 9.47
CA TRP A 135 3.72 0.56 8.57
C TRP A 135 2.28 0.95 8.25
N ILE A 136 1.92 0.93 6.97
CA ILE A 136 0.54 1.12 6.50
C ILE A 136 0.08 -0.13 5.76
N PHE A 137 -0.90 -0.84 6.31
CA PHE A 137 -1.39 -2.12 5.82
C PHE A 137 -2.66 -1.92 4.98
N SER A 138 -2.52 -1.47 3.72
CA SER A 138 -3.65 -1.22 2.85
C SER A 138 -3.89 -2.29 1.78
N ALA A 139 -3.07 -3.33 1.73
CA ALA A 139 -3.26 -4.46 0.81
C ALA A 139 -4.49 -5.30 1.17
N ALA A 140 -5.23 -5.72 0.15
CA ALA A 140 -6.30 -6.71 0.27
C ALA A 140 -5.70 -8.12 0.18
N VAL A 141 -5.25 -8.64 1.32
CA VAL A 141 -4.60 -9.94 1.44
C VAL A 141 -5.62 -11.07 1.38
N LEU A 142 -5.31 -12.14 0.63
CA LEU A 142 -6.13 -13.35 0.62
C LEU A 142 -5.96 -14.12 1.93
N ASP A 143 -7.06 -14.33 2.66
CA ASP A 143 -7.08 -15.14 3.89
C ASP A 143 -6.98 -16.64 3.62
N TYR A 144 -7.31 -17.06 2.40
CA TYR A 144 -7.26 -18.43 1.93
C TYR A 144 -6.71 -18.48 0.51
N VAL A 145 -5.88 -19.48 0.22
CA VAL A 145 -5.32 -19.73 -1.11
C VAL A 145 -5.64 -21.15 -1.55
N PRO A 146 -5.96 -21.39 -2.83
CA PRO A 146 -6.14 -22.72 -3.36
C PRO A 146 -4.81 -23.48 -3.42
N LYS A 147 -4.90 -24.81 -3.37
CA LYS A 147 -3.78 -25.67 -3.82
C LYS A 147 -3.85 -25.74 -5.34
N PRO A 148 -2.88 -25.18 -6.08
CA PRO A 148 -2.95 -25.15 -7.53
C PRO A 148 -2.92 -26.56 -8.12
N SER A 149 -3.73 -26.77 -9.13
CA SER A 149 -3.72 -28.01 -9.94
C SER A 149 -2.77 -27.83 -11.12
N GLU A 150 -1.98 -28.85 -11.44
CA GLU A 150 -1.20 -28.88 -12.67
C GLU A 150 -2.12 -28.94 -13.90
N GLY A 151 -1.79 -28.18 -14.92
CA GLY A 151 -2.57 -28.05 -16.14
C GLY A 151 -3.88 -27.29 -15.94
N LYS A 152 -4.64 -27.14 -17.02
CA LYS A 152 -5.97 -26.53 -16.99
C LYS A 152 -7.03 -27.52 -16.53
N ILE A 153 -7.79 -27.22 -15.50
CA ILE A 153 -8.95 -28.04 -15.10
C ILE A 153 -9.97 -28.08 -16.26
N PRO A 154 -10.37 -29.28 -16.72
CA PRO A 154 -11.32 -29.41 -17.84
C PRO A 154 -12.68 -28.78 -17.54
N SER A 155 -13.27 -28.11 -18.54
CA SER A 155 -14.60 -27.50 -18.44
C SER A 155 -15.76 -28.46 -18.59
N THR A 156 -15.49 -29.74 -18.72
CA THR A 156 -16.51 -30.83 -18.90
C THR A 156 -17.13 -31.31 -17.59
N LYS A 157 -16.65 -30.82 -16.45
CA LYS A 157 -17.20 -31.15 -15.13
C LYS A 157 -18.43 -30.28 -14.84
N GLU A 158 -19.50 -30.89 -14.34
CA GLU A 158 -20.70 -30.19 -13.89
C GLU A 158 -20.42 -29.28 -12.69
N GLU A 159 -19.49 -29.67 -11.82
CA GLU A 159 -19.10 -28.95 -10.61
C GLU A 159 -17.56 -29.03 -10.40
N ILE A 160 -16.99 -27.94 -9.92
CA ILE A 160 -15.59 -27.86 -9.51
C ILE A 160 -15.54 -27.46 -8.04
N GLN A 161 -14.98 -28.32 -7.21
CA GLN A 161 -14.69 -28.02 -5.80
C GLN A 161 -13.23 -27.60 -5.67
N ILE A 162 -12.98 -26.44 -5.07
CA ILE A 162 -11.64 -25.89 -4.85
C ILE A 162 -11.36 -25.95 -3.35
N LYS A 163 -10.41 -26.79 -2.96
CA LYS A 163 -9.91 -26.81 -1.59
C LYS A 163 -8.98 -25.63 -1.36
N MET A 164 -9.21 -24.88 -0.31
CA MET A 164 -8.43 -23.69 0.06
C MET A 164 -7.78 -23.90 1.43
N ASP A 165 -6.51 -23.52 1.56
CA ASP A 165 -5.78 -23.52 2.81
C ASP A 165 -5.70 -22.07 3.37
N PRO A 166 -5.73 -21.88 4.70
CA PRO A 166 -5.60 -20.55 5.30
C PRO A 166 -4.18 -20.00 5.10
N THR A 167 -4.07 -18.71 4.85
CA THR A 167 -2.80 -17.98 4.78
C THR A 167 -2.39 -17.46 6.16
N GLN A 168 -1.11 -17.23 6.33
CA GLN A 168 -0.59 -16.57 7.51
C GLN A 168 -1.04 -15.10 7.54
N LYS A 169 -1.48 -14.61 8.70
CA LYS A 169 -1.86 -13.20 8.84
C LYS A 169 -0.61 -12.32 8.77
N HIS A 170 -0.60 -11.37 7.84
CA HIS A 170 0.57 -10.53 7.54
C HIS A 170 0.91 -9.59 8.68
N ILE A 171 -0.08 -8.84 9.20
CA ILE A 171 0.12 -7.78 10.19
C ILE A 171 0.95 -8.25 11.39
N PRO A 172 0.55 -9.30 12.13
CA PRO A 172 1.30 -9.69 13.33
C PRO A 172 2.71 -10.19 13.03
N VAL A 173 2.92 -10.82 11.87
CA VAL A 173 4.25 -11.32 11.47
C VAL A 173 5.19 -10.15 11.14
N ILE A 174 4.69 -9.19 10.37
CA ILE A 174 5.44 -8.01 9.96
C ILE A 174 5.80 -7.14 11.17
N LEU A 175 4.83 -6.87 12.05
CA LEU A 175 5.06 -6.09 13.27
C LEU A 175 6.05 -6.78 14.21
N ASN A 176 5.98 -8.10 14.35
CA ASN A 176 6.96 -8.85 15.14
C ASN A 176 8.38 -8.76 14.53
N ALA A 177 8.51 -8.78 13.21
CA ALA A 177 9.79 -8.64 12.53
C ALA A 177 10.35 -7.21 12.58
N THR A 178 9.48 -6.19 12.57
CA THR A 178 9.87 -4.78 12.62
C THR A 178 10.23 -4.31 14.03
N GLY A 179 9.53 -4.82 15.04
CA GLY A 179 9.60 -4.30 16.40
C GLY A 179 8.78 -3.03 16.59
N GLN A 180 9.31 -2.05 17.33
CA GLN A 180 8.57 -0.83 17.62
C GLN A 180 8.44 0.08 16.38
N CYS A 181 7.23 0.31 15.93
CA CYS A 181 6.89 1.22 14.82
C CYS A 181 5.45 1.71 14.99
N TYR A 182 5.09 2.82 14.35
CA TYR A 182 3.71 3.25 14.23
C TYR A 182 2.99 2.44 13.16
N SER A 183 1.77 2.00 13.41
CA SER A 183 1.09 1.03 12.55
C SER A 183 -0.36 1.39 12.25
N ILE A 184 -0.70 1.46 10.96
CA ILE A 184 -2.04 1.80 10.48
C ILE A 184 -2.61 0.62 9.70
N GLY A 185 -3.73 0.05 10.16
CA GLY A 185 -4.47 -0.98 9.46
C GLY A 185 -5.59 -0.41 8.60
N PHE A 186 -6.06 -1.21 7.65
CA PHE A 186 -7.28 -0.92 6.89
C PHE A 186 -8.33 -2.00 7.16
N LYS A 187 -9.59 -1.60 7.28
CA LYS A 187 -10.73 -2.47 7.48
C LYS A 187 -11.85 -2.12 6.51
N LEU A 188 -12.06 -2.98 5.52
CA LEU A 188 -13.17 -2.88 4.58
C LEU A 188 -14.24 -3.89 4.96
N GLU A 189 -15.48 -3.43 5.06
CA GLU A 189 -16.65 -4.27 5.28
C GLU A 189 -17.75 -3.91 4.27
N SER A 190 -18.78 -4.74 4.19
CA SER A 190 -19.96 -4.49 3.35
C SER A 190 -21.24 -4.86 4.09
N ASN A 191 -22.33 -4.15 3.80
CA ASN A 191 -23.65 -4.41 4.34
C ASN A 191 -23.73 -4.41 5.88
N ILE A 192 -22.99 -3.49 6.52
CA ILE A 192 -23.03 -3.29 7.97
C ILE A 192 -23.26 -1.82 8.34
N ASP A 193 -23.81 -1.59 9.53
CA ASP A 193 -23.92 -0.25 10.10
C ASP A 193 -22.55 0.29 10.59
N LEU A 194 -22.52 1.59 10.89
CA LEU A 194 -21.29 2.26 11.33
C LEU A 194 -20.81 1.71 12.69
N GLU A 195 -21.72 1.42 13.61
CA GLU A 195 -21.38 0.92 14.94
C GLU A 195 -20.58 -0.39 14.82
N LYS A 196 -21.10 -1.36 14.06
CA LYS A 196 -20.42 -2.64 13.80
C LYS A 196 -19.12 -2.47 13.03
N LEU A 197 -19.02 -1.50 12.11
CA LEU A 197 -17.77 -1.20 11.43
C LEU A 197 -16.70 -0.76 12.44
N LEU A 198 -17.04 0.17 13.34
CA LEU A 198 -16.13 0.68 14.37
C LEU A 198 -15.78 -0.39 15.40
N GLU A 199 -16.71 -1.26 15.79
CA GLU A 199 -16.42 -2.43 16.64
C GLU A 199 -15.38 -3.36 16.02
N LYS A 200 -15.52 -3.66 14.70
CA LYS A 200 -14.55 -4.49 13.98
C LYS A 200 -13.18 -3.81 13.85
N ALA A 201 -13.16 -2.50 13.64
CA ALA A 201 -11.92 -1.71 13.64
C ALA A 201 -11.24 -1.75 15.02
N SER A 202 -11.97 -1.53 16.10
CA SER A 202 -11.49 -1.64 17.48
C SER A 202 -10.94 -3.04 17.79
N SER A 203 -11.65 -4.08 17.34
CA SER A 203 -11.20 -5.47 17.48
C SER A 203 -9.89 -5.73 16.73
N GLN A 204 -9.69 -5.10 15.56
CA GLN A 204 -8.45 -5.22 14.79
C GLN A 204 -7.29 -4.50 15.50
N ILE A 205 -7.53 -3.29 16.04
CA ILE A 205 -6.55 -2.55 16.85
C ILE A 205 -6.11 -3.42 18.03
N SER A 206 -7.05 -3.92 18.83
CA SER A 206 -6.75 -4.72 20.01
C SER A 206 -6.04 -6.03 19.68
N ARG A 207 -6.46 -6.71 18.59
CA ARG A 207 -5.90 -8.00 18.17
C ARG A 207 -4.45 -7.91 17.71
N TYR A 208 -4.09 -6.83 17.01
CA TYR A 208 -2.78 -6.67 16.37
C TYR A 208 -1.94 -5.57 16.98
N SER A 209 -2.42 -4.93 18.07
CA SER A 209 -1.76 -3.79 18.72
C SER A 209 -1.43 -2.66 17.74
N LEU A 210 -2.39 -2.31 16.88
CA LEU A 210 -2.25 -1.21 15.93
C LEU A 210 -2.47 0.14 16.62
N ASP A 211 -1.84 1.19 16.11
CA ASP A 211 -2.02 2.56 16.59
C ASP A 211 -3.30 3.19 16.02
N ALA A 212 -3.67 2.83 14.79
CA ALA A 212 -4.91 3.28 14.16
C ALA A 212 -5.43 2.29 13.11
N VAL A 213 -6.73 2.37 12.82
CA VAL A 213 -7.38 1.65 11.71
C VAL A 213 -8.22 2.63 10.90
N ILE A 214 -8.06 2.60 9.59
CA ILE A 214 -8.93 3.25 8.62
C ILE A 214 -10.01 2.25 8.24
N ALA A 215 -11.25 2.54 8.64
CA ALA A 215 -12.41 1.68 8.42
C ALA A 215 -13.34 2.26 7.35
N ASN A 216 -13.76 1.45 6.40
CA ASN A 216 -14.65 1.89 5.33
C ASN A 216 -15.63 0.78 4.91
N ARG A 217 -16.75 1.18 4.33
CA ARG A 217 -17.74 0.27 3.75
C ARG A 217 -17.60 0.29 2.24
N LEU A 218 -17.82 -0.86 1.63
CA LEU A 218 -17.70 -1.02 0.18
C LEU A 218 -18.69 -0.12 -0.57
N GLU A 219 -19.91 0.01 -0.06
CA GLU A 219 -20.98 0.82 -0.62
C GLU A 219 -20.69 2.33 -0.60
N ASP A 220 -19.85 2.80 0.34
CA ASP A 220 -19.50 4.22 0.48
C ASP A 220 -18.35 4.63 -0.46
N LEU A 221 -17.53 3.69 -0.92
CA LEU A 221 -16.31 4.00 -1.68
C LEU A 221 -16.56 4.81 -2.96
N ASN A 222 -17.73 4.64 -3.58
CA ASN A 222 -18.11 5.30 -4.82
C ASN A 222 -19.33 6.22 -4.65
N ASN A 223 -19.75 6.50 -3.41
CA ASN A 223 -20.86 7.40 -3.11
C ASN A 223 -20.32 8.76 -2.68
N PRO A 224 -20.45 9.82 -3.49
CA PRO A 224 -19.93 11.15 -3.16
C PRO A 224 -20.63 11.82 -1.97
N GLU A 225 -21.81 11.34 -1.58
CA GLU A 225 -22.57 11.86 -0.44
C GLU A 225 -22.20 11.16 0.89
N SER A 226 -21.45 10.07 0.82
CA SER A 226 -21.02 9.31 1.99
C SER A 226 -19.57 9.66 2.36
N PRO A 227 -19.21 9.59 3.65
CA PRO A 227 -17.82 9.68 4.05
C PRO A 227 -16.98 8.59 3.37
N ARG A 228 -15.77 8.95 2.97
CA ARG A 228 -14.83 8.01 2.34
C ARG A 228 -14.43 6.89 3.28
N ALA A 229 -14.26 7.23 4.57
CA ALA A 229 -13.82 6.31 5.62
C ALA A 229 -14.03 6.92 7.01
N TRP A 230 -13.75 6.14 8.02
CA TRP A 230 -13.59 6.58 9.41
C TRP A 230 -12.23 6.15 9.91
N ILE A 231 -11.57 7.01 10.67
CA ILE A 231 -10.37 6.63 11.41
C ILE A 231 -10.76 6.33 12.85
N LEU A 232 -10.20 5.26 13.40
CA LEU A 232 -10.25 4.91 14.81
C LEU A 232 -8.82 4.77 15.31
N ASP A 233 -8.47 5.45 16.37
CA ASP A 233 -7.17 5.33 17.03
C ASP A 233 -7.21 4.33 18.22
N SER A 234 -6.04 4.01 18.76
CA SER A 234 -5.89 3.09 19.90
C SER A 234 -6.51 3.59 21.21
N THR A 235 -6.86 4.89 21.29
CA THR A 235 -7.58 5.47 22.46
C THR A 235 -9.10 5.29 22.37
N GLY A 236 -9.60 4.80 21.22
CA GLY A 236 -11.02 4.65 20.92
C GLY A 236 -11.67 5.91 20.33
N LYS A 237 -10.89 6.96 20.04
CA LYS A 237 -11.41 8.15 19.36
C LYS A 237 -11.58 7.85 17.88
N SER A 238 -12.77 8.15 17.36
CA SER A 238 -13.07 8.04 15.93
C SER A 238 -13.38 9.39 15.31
N SER A 239 -13.06 9.54 14.03
CA SER A 239 -13.45 10.70 13.23
C SER A 239 -13.71 10.31 11.78
N GLU A 240 -14.58 11.07 11.15
CA GLU A 240 -14.97 10.89 9.76
C GLU A 240 -13.91 11.47 8.80
N ILE A 241 -13.77 10.83 7.66
CA ILE A 241 -12.88 11.22 6.56
C ILE A 241 -13.73 11.43 5.32
N SER A 242 -13.78 12.65 4.80
CA SER A 242 -14.67 13.02 3.70
C SER A 242 -14.26 12.42 2.36
N ASP A 243 -12.97 12.45 2.04
CA ASP A 243 -12.43 12.11 0.73
C ASP A 243 -11.00 11.53 0.81
N LEU A 244 -10.47 11.14 -0.34
CA LEU A 244 -9.13 10.52 -0.42
C LEU A 244 -7.99 11.49 -0.10
N THR A 245 -8.14 12.77 -0.43
CA THR A 245 -7.13 13.79 -0.13
C THR A 245 -7.07 14.05 1.38
N SER A 246 -8.23 14.17 2.01
CA SER A 246 -8.37 14.30 3.46
C SER A 246 -7.78 13.08 4.18
N LEU A 247 -8.02 11.88 3.66
CA LEU A 247 -7.42 10.65 4.19
C LEU A 247 -5.88 10.72 4.20
N CYS A 248 -5.27 11.13 3.08
CA CYS A 248 -3.81 11.25 2.98
C CYS A 248 -3.27 12.29 3.98
N GLY A 249 -3.91 13.44 4.11
CA GLY A 249 -3.52 14.50 5.06
C GLY A 249 -3.66 14.08 6.52
N ILE A 250 -4.72 13.33 6.86
CA ILE A 250 -4.91 12.79 8.21
C ILE A 250 -3.82 11.77 8.54
N ILE A 251 -3.51 10.84 7.62
CA ILE A 251 -2.42 9.87 7.82
C ILE A 251 -1.10 10.60 8.04
N GLU A 252 -0.76 11.59 7.22
CA GLU A 252 0.47 12.38 7.39
C GLU A 252 0.51 13.06 8.76
N SER A 253 -0.60 13.66 9.19
CA SER A 253 -0.68 14.32 10.51
C SER A 253 -0.50 13.35 11.68
N LEU A 254 -0.94 12.10 11.56
CA LEU A 254 -0.75 11.08 12.60
C LEU A 254 0.70 10.63 12.72
N ILE A 255 1.40 10.51 11.60
CA ILE A 255 2.78 9.97 11.58
C ILE A 255 3.84 11.05 11.79
N ALA A 256 3.51 12.33 11.58
CA ALA A 256 4.40 13.47 11.78
C ALA A 256 4.41 14.01 13.22
N ASN A 257 3.46 13.59 14.07
CA ASN A 257 3.41 13.91 15.48
C ASN A 257 4.12 12.85 16.31
#